data_83fc557554851ee14e82a9bb2854858c
#
_entry.id   83fc557554851ee14e82a9bb2854858c
#
_cell.length_a   1.000
_cell.length_b   1.000
_cell.length_c   1.000
_cell.angle_alpha   90.00
_cell.angle_beta   90.00
_cell.angle_gamma   90.00
#
_symmetry.space_group_name_H-M   'P 1'
#
loop_
_entity.id
_entity.type
_entity.pdbx_description
1 polymer ?
#
loop_
_entity_poly.entity_id
_entity_poly.type
_entity_poly.pdbx_seq_one_letter_code
_entity_poly.pdbx_strand_id
1 'polypeptide(L)'
;MHRDQAVAYFDGPGGTQVPSPVVHAMSDYLLHHNANTHWAFPTSFETDAVISDARAALADFLHAAPNEVAFGANMTTLTFHLARALGRGYGEGDEILVSELDHHANIAPWRALEQESSITIRLAKMIPQTGQLDWADFERQLNSRTRLVAIGAASNALGTITDVRRAAELAHAAGAQIFVDAVHYAPHQL
;
A
#
# COMPACT_ATOMS: atom_id res chain seq x y z
N MET A 1 -20.62 15.76 11.72
CA MET A 1 -22.07 15.72 12.03
C MET A 1 -22.81 15.30 10.77
N HIS A 2 -23.81 14.44 10.87
CA HIS A 2 -24.65 14.04 9.73
C HIS A 2 -26.05 14.61 9.95
N ARG A 3 -26.52 15.47 9.03
CA ARG A 3 -27.86 16.12 9.10
C ARG A 3 -28.14 16.73 10.49
N ASP A 4 -27.21 17.50 11.02
CA ASP A 4 -27.30 18.21 12.33
C ASP A 4 -27.39 17.31 13.57
N GLN A 5 -27.13 16.02 13.44
CA GLN A 5 -27.05 15.08 14.55
C GLN A 5 -25.59 14.71 14.85
N ALA A 6 -25.27 14.63 16.15
CA ALA A 6 -23.99 14.07 16.57
C ALA A 6 -23.98 12.56 16.27
N VAL A 7 -23.06 12.12 15.42
CA VAL A 7 -22.89 10.71 15.05
C VAL A 7 -21.50 10.27 15.46
N ALA A 8 -21.41 9.14 16.18
CA ALA A 8 -20.16 8.44 16.38
C ALA A 8 -19.86 7.61 15.13
N TYR A 9 -18.78 7.97 14.43
CA TYR A 9 -18.40 7.33 13.18
C TYR A 9 -17.24 6.35 13.43
N PHE A 10 -17.51 5.05 13.31
CA PHE A 10 -16.55 3.98 13.58
C PHE A 10 -16.07 3.23 12.32
N ASP A 11 -16.53 3.64 11.14
CA ASP A 11 -16.16 3.01 9.87
C ASP A 11 -15.08 3.81 9.14
N GLY A 12 -13.99 4.12 9.82
CA GLY A 12 -12.80 4.74 9.21
C GLY A 12 -12.27 3.98 7.97
N PRO A 13 -12.24 2.63 7.99
CA PRO A 13 -11.84 1.84 6.81
C PRO A 13 -12.73 2.06 5.57
N GLY A 14 -14.00 2.37 5.76
CA GLY A 14 -14.94 2.67 4.66
C GLY A 14 -14.77 4.07 4.06
N GLY A 15 -14.04 4.95 4.73
CA GLY A 15 -13.72 6.30 4.28
C GLY A 15 -13.70 7.31 5.41
N THR A 16 -12.72 8.20 5.37
CA THR A 16 -12.53 9.31 6.32
C THR A 16 -12.79 10.64 5.62
N GLN A 17 -13.39 11.60 6.34
CA GLN A 17 -13.62 12.93 5.79
C GLN A 17 -12.29 13.64 5.52
N VAL A 18 -12.19 14.28 4.34
CA VAL A 18 -11.00 15.03 3.94
C VAL A 18 -10.86 16.28 4.80
N PRO A 19 -9.69 16.57 5.39
CA PRO A 19 -9.45 17.80 6.14
C PRO A 19 -9.65 19.05 5.27
N SER A 20 -10.25 20.09 5.83
CA SER A 20 -10.51 21.32 5.10
C SER A 20 -9.26 21.98 4.48
N PRO A 21 -8.07 21.99 5.11
CA PRO A 21 -6.87 22.48 4.45
C PRO A 21 -6.52 21.77 3.15
N VAL A 22 -6.75 20.43 3.08
CA VAL A 22 -6.51 19.65 1.85
C VAL A 22 -7.49 20.06 0.74
N VAL A 23 -8.78 20.21 1.09
CA VAL A 23 -9.80 20.69 0.13
C VAL A 23 -9.45 22.07 -0.41
N HIS A 24 -9.03 23.00 0.47
CA HIS A 24 -8.64 24.36 0.06
C HIS A 24 -7.42 24.33 -0.85
N ALA A 25 -6.37 23.57 -0.52
CA ALA A 25 -5.17 23.47 -1.35
C ALA A 25 -5.47 22.87 -2.74
N MET A 26 -6.33 21.84 -2.81
CA MET A 26 -6.77 21.28 -4.09
C MET A 26 -7.57 22.28 -4.92
N SER A 27 -8.50 23.02 -4.29
CA SER A 27 -9.31 24.03 -4.97
C SER A 27 -8.46 25.18 -5.50
N ASP A 28 -7.52 25.66 -4.68
CA ASP A 28 -6.60 26.73 -5.05
C ASP A 28 -5.73 26.32 -6.25
N TYR A 29 -5.12 25.12 -6.18
CA TYR A 29 -4.34 24.60 -7.30
C TYR A 29 -5.15 24.50 -8.59
N LEU A 30 -6.36 23.93 -8.54
CA LEU A 30 -7.20 23.76 -9.71
C LEU A 30 -7.65 25.10 -10.33
N LEU A 31 -7.87 26.12 -9.51
CA LEU A 31 -8.36 27.43 -9.96
C LEU A 31 -7.23 28.33 -10.48
N HIS A 32 -6.02 28.24 -9.92
CA HIS A 32 -4.99 29.23 -10.14
C HIS A 32 -3.67 28.69 -10.72
N HIS A 33 -3.33 27.39 -10.52
CA HIS A 33 -2.00 26.85 -10.79
C HIS A 33 -1.99 25.66 -11.76
N ASN A 34 -3.17 25.14 -12.12
CA ASN A 34 -3.28 23.92 -12.93
C ASN A 34 -2.59 24.05 -14.29
N ALA A 35 -1.50 23.29 -14.48
CA ALA A 35 -0.71 23.32 -15.70
C ALA A 35 0.03 21.99 -15.93
N ASN A 36 0.53 21.81 -17.16
CA ASN A 36 1.47 20.73 -17.46
C ASN A 36 2.82 20.97 -16.76
N THR A 37 3.50 19.89 -16.41
CA THR A 37 4.84 19.90 -15.82
C THR A 37 5.93 20.14 -16.86
N HIS A 38 7.11 20.58 -16.39
CA HIS A 38 8.35 20.66 -17.17
C HIS A 38 8.33 21.60 -18.37
N TRP A 39 7.59 22.70 -18.29
CA TRP A 39 7.56 23.76 -19.29
C TRP A 39 8.09 25.08 -18.75
N ALA A 40 8.50 25.99 -19.65
CA ALA A 40 9.16 27.24 -19.28
C ALA A 40 8.16 28.40 -19.09
N PHE A 41 7.13 28.22 -18.24
CA PHE A 41 6.19 29.27 -17.85
C PHE A 41 5.77 29.15 -16.39
N PRO A 42 5.28 30.23 -15.73
CA PRO A 42 5.13 30.30 -14.28
C PRO A 42 4.31 29.16 -13.67
N THR A 43 3.11 28.88 -14.17
CA THR A 43 2.23 27.83 -13.61
C THR A 43 2.80 26.42 -13.77
N SER A 44 3.66 26.18 -14.78
CA SER A 44 4.41 24.92 -14.88
C SER A 44 5.45 24.78 -13.79
N PHE A 45 6.19 25.85 -13.46
CA PHE A 45 7.14 25.82 -12.34
C PHE A 45 6.43 25.62 -11.01
N GLU A 46 5.26 26.23 -10.81
CA GLU A 46 4.44 26.04 -9.61
C GLU A 46 3.97 24.59 -9.48
N THR A 47 3.54 23.96 -10.57
CA THR A 47 3.15 22.54 -10.61
C THR A 47 4.33 21.63 -10.29
N ASP A 48 5.51 21.89 -10.87
CA ASP A 48 6.73 21.13 -10.58
C ASP A 48 7.12 21.27 -9.11
N ALA A 49 7.02 22.46 -8.53
CA ALA A 49 7.27 22.70 -7.12
C ALA A 49 6.32 21.91 -6.22
N VAL A 50 5.01 21.96 -6.47
CA VAL A 50 4.01 21.20 -5.70
C VAL A 50 4.31 19.71 -5.70
N ILE A 51 4.66 19.12 -6.84
CA ILE A 51 4.99 17.70 -6.95
C ILE A 51 6.30 17.38 -6.20
N SER A 52 7.32 18.24 -6.34
CA SER A 52 8.61 18.08 -5.67
C SER A 52 8.47 18.13 -4.15
N ASP A 53 7.75 19.12 -3.64
CA ASP A 53 7.51 19.32 -2.21
C ASP A 53 6.70 18.17 -1.61
N ALA A 54 5.68 17.68 -2.32
CA ALA A 54 4.90 16.52 -1.91
C ALA A 54 5.76 15.24 -1.83
N ARG A 55 6.68 15.04 -2.80
CA ARG A 55 7.63 13.90 -2.76
C ARG A 55 8.58 14.01 -1.58
N ALA A 56 9.13 15.19 -1.33
CA ALA A 56 10.03 15.41 -0.20
C ALA A 56 9.32 15.14 1.14
N ALA A 57 8.11 15.66 1.32
CA ALA A 57 7.33 15.44 2.54
C ALA A 57 7.01 13.96 2.78
N LEU A 58 6.64 13.20 1.73
CA LEU A 58 6.39 11.76 1.86
C LEU A 58 7.68 10.96 2.04
N ALA A 59 8.78 11.37 1.43
CA ALA A 59 10.08 10.77 1.65
C ALA A 59 10.52 10.90 3.11
N ASP A 60 10.38 12.09 3.70
CA ASP A 60 10.64 12.32 5.13
C ASP A 60 9.75 11.46 6.02
N PHE A 61 8.45 11.38 5.70
CA PHE A 61 7.49 10.54 6.43
C PHE A 61 7.80 9.04 6.38
N LEU A 62 8.30 8.56 5.24
CA LEU A 62 8.59 7.13 5.00
C LEU A 62 10.06 6.75 5.26
N HIS A 63 10.91 7.69 5.67
CA HIS A 63 12.36 7.52 5.75
C HIS A 63 12.98 7.00 4.43
N ALA A 64 12.51 7.56 3.32
CA ALA A 64 12.91 7.21 1.96
C ALA A 64 13.56 8.40 1.24
N ALA A 65 14.08 8.19 0.05
CA ALA A 65 14.51 9.28 -0.83
C ALA A 65 13.34 9.77 -1.71
N PRO A 66 13.29 11.06 -2.12
CA PRO A 66 12.20 11.59 -2.94
C PRO A 66 11.99 10.84 -4.27
N ASN A 67 13.03 10.27 -4.85
CA ASN A 67 12.95 9.47 -6.07
C ASN A 67 12.40 8.04 -5.84
N GLU A 68 12.22 7.63 -4.60
CA GLU A 68 11.57 6.36 -4.21
C GLU A 68 10.06 6.53 -3.98
N VAL A 69 9.54 7.75 -4.06
CA VAL A 69 8.12 8.05 -3.88
C VAL A 69 7.40 8.05 -5.24
N ALA A 70 6.39 7.21 -5.39
CA ALA A 70 5.50 7.18 -6.55
C ALA A 70 4.08 7.56 -6.15
N PHE A 71 3.45 8.44 -6.94
CA PHE A 71 2.06 8.83 -6.77
C PHE A 71 1.13 8.00 -7.66
N GLY A 72 -0.09 7.78 -7.19
CA GLY A 72 -1.16 7.16 -7.94
C GLY A 72 -2.53 7.55 -7.39
N ALA A 73 -3.58 7.15 -8.08
CA ALA A 73 -4.95 7.50 -7.71
C ALA A 73 -5.38 6.92 -6.35
N ASN A 74 -4.89 5.72 -6.03
CA ASN A 74 -5.13 5.00 -4.77
C ASN A 74 -4.19 3.78 -4.68
N MET A 75 -4.14 3.16 -3.49
CA MET A 75 -3.32 1.96 -3.23
C MET A 75 -3.66 0.83 -4.20
N THR A 76 -4.92 0.52 -4.44
CA THR A 76 -5.34 -0.59 -5.32
C THR A 76 -4.76 -0.45 -6.71
N THR A 77 -4.87 0.74 -7.33
CA THR A 77 -4.31 1.02 -8.66
C THR A 77 -2.80 0.89 -8.66
N LEU A 78 -2.12 1.45 -7.63
CA LEU A 78 -0.67 1.35 -7.51
C LEU A 78 -0.21 -0.10 -7.36
N THR A 79 -0.92 -0.91 -6.56
CA THR A 79 -0.59 -2.33 -6.37
C THR A 79 -0.76 -3.12 -7.67
N PHE A 80 -1.81 -2.86 -8.46
CA PHE A 80 -1.97 -3.49 -9.78
C PHE A 80 -0.84 -3.10 -10.75
N HIS A 81 -0.41 -1.83 -10.76
CA HIS A 81 0.71 -1.40 -11.58
C HIS A 81 2.02 -2.07 -11.15
N LEU A 82 2.28 -2.10 -9.85
CA LEU A 82 3.48 -2.74 -9.30
C LEU A 82 3.49 -4.25 -9.56
N ALA A 83 2.36 -4.93 -9.32
CA ALA A 83 2.22 -6.35 -9.56
C ALA A 83 2.55 -6.72 -11.01
N ARG A 84 2.00 -5.99 -11.98
CA ARG A 84 2.34 -6.20 -13.39
C ARG A 84 3.79 -5.88 -13.73
N ALA A 85 4.39 -4.88 -13.08
CA ALA A 85 5.79 -4.53 -13.30
C ALA A 85 6.72 -5.64 -12.79
N LEU A 86 6.51 -6.12 -11.56
CA LEU A 86 7.28 -7.20 -10.95
C LEU A 86 7.00 -8.55 -11.64
N GLY A 87 5.74 -8.82 -11.95
CA GLY A 87 5.29 -10.06 -12.60
C GLY A 87 5.95 -10.35 -13.95
N ARG A 88 6.51 -9.33 -14.62
CA ARG A 88 7.32 -9.55 -15.83
C ARG A 88 8.59 -10.36 -15.59
N GLY A 89 9.08 -10.37 -14.36
CA GLY A 89 10.23 -11.14 -13.93
C GLY A 89 9.89 -12.49 -13.28
N TYR A 90 8.61 -12.81 -13.14
CA TYR A 90 8.13 -14.04 -12.49
C TYR A 90 7.63 -15.03 -13.54
N GLY A 91 7.68 -16.34 -13.21
CA GLY A 91 7.23 -17.40 -14.10
C GLY A 91 6.82 -18.66 -13.37
N GLU A 92 6.64 -19.74 -14.11
CA GLU A 92 6.21 -21.03 -13.60
C GLU A 92 7.07 -21.49 -12.42
N GLY A 93 6.44 -21.84 -11.31
CA GLY A 93 7.08 -22.28 -10.08
C GLY A 93 7.44 -21.17 -9.11
N ASP A 94 7.37 -19.90 -9.50
CA ASP A 94 7.52 -18.77 -8.58
C ASP A 94 6.27 -18.62 -7.70
N GLU A 95 6.47 -18.18 -6.47
CA GLU A 95 5.41 -18.10 -5.47
C GLU A 95 5.33 -16.69 -4.86
N ILE A 96 4.11 -16.24 -4.57
CA ILE A 96 3.85 -15.04 -3.78
C ILE A 96 3.06 -15.44 -2.54
N LEU A 97 3.50 -15.02 -1.36
CA LEU A 97 2.81 -15.24 -0.10
C LEU A 97 1.98 -14.02 0.27
N VAL A 98 0.68 -14.22 0.49
CA VAL A 98 -0.26 -13.24 1.03
C VAL A 98 -0.85 -13.75 2.33
N SER A 99 -1.65 -12.96 3.07
CA SER A 99 -2.27 -13.42 4.32
C SER A 99 -3.80 -13.35 4.30
N GLU A 100 -4.45 -14.13 5.16
CA GLU A 100 -5.90 -14.05 5.40
C GLU A 100 -6.34 -12.74 6.07
N LEU A 101 -5.40 -11.96 6.62
CA LEU A 101 -5.65 -10.66 7.25
C LEU A 101 -5.67 -9.51 6.25
N ASP A 102 -5.20 -9.75 5.02
CA ASP A 102 -5.05 -8.70 4.03
C ASP A 102 -6.37 -8.24 3.43
N HIS A 103 -6.46 -6.94 3.19
CA HIS A 103 -7.51 -6.38 2.38
C HIS A 103 -7.43 -6.96 0.95
N HIS A 104 -8.59 -7.16 0.31
CA HIS A 104 -8.66 -7.72 -1.04
C HIS A 104 -7.78 -6.96 -2.07
N ALA A 105 -7.62 -5.65 -1.91
CA ALA A 105 -6.74 -4.84 -2.74
C ALA A 105 -5.24 -5.22 -2.64
N ASN A 106 -4.83 -5.90 -1.56
CA ASN A 106 -3.49 -6.47 -1.40
C ASN A 106 -3.42 -7.97 -1.74
N ILE A 107 -4.48 -8.57 -2.26
CA ILE A 107 -4.53 -9.96 -2.70
C ILE A 107 -4.82 -10.06 -4.20
N ALA A 108 -5.85 -9.37 -4.68
CA ALA A 108 -6.34 -9.50 -6.05
C ALA A 108 -5.30 -9.15 -7.13
N PRO A 109 -4.45 -8.10 -6.97
CA PRO A 109 -3.43 -7.78 -7.96
C PRO A 109 -2.40 -8.90 -8.15
N TRP A 110 -2.04 -9.58 -7.06
CA TRP A 110 -1.10 -10.69 -7.09
C TRP A 110 -1.74 -11.95 -7.68
N ARG A 111 -3.02 -12.22 -7.34
CA ARG A 111 -3.76 -13.33 -7.94
C ARG A 111 -3.97 -13.19 -9.45
N ALA A 112 -4.03 -11.98 -9.97
CA ALA A 112 -4.08 -11.78 -11.41
C ALA A 112 -2.85 -12.39 -12.13
N LEU A 113 -1.69 -12.40 -11.47
CA LEU A 113 -0.48 -12.98 -12.01
C LEU A 113 -0.52 -14.52 -12.10
N GLU A 114 -1.40 -15.21 -11.36
CA GLU A 114 -1.57 -16.66 -11.50
C GLU A 114 -1.98 -17.03 -12.93
N GLN A 115 -2.81 -16.20 -13.55
CA GLN A 115 -3.26 -16.39 -14.92
C GLN A 115 -2.28 -15.82 -15.95
N GLU A 116 -1.61 -14.71 -15.62
CA GLU A 116 -0.75 -13.98 -16.56
C GLU A 116 0.67 -14.58 -16.63
N SER A 117 1.18 -15.13 -15.52
CA SER A 117 2.58 -15.56 -15.38
C SER A 117 2.77 -16.97 -14.80
N SER A 118 1.68 -17.73 -14.63
CA SER A 118 1.70 -19.10 -14.08
C SER A 118 2.42 -19.24 -12.73
N ILE A 119 2.35 -18.20 -11.91
CA ILE A 119 2.85 -18.22 -10.53
C ILE A 119 1.83 -18.88 -9.59
N THR A 120 2.23 -19.18 -8.38
CA THR A 120 1.36 -19.71 -7.34
C THR A 120 1.18 -18.71 -6.21
N ILE A 121 -0.05 -18.41 -5.82
CA ILE A 121 -0.35 -17.63 -4.61
C ILE A 121 -0.50 -18.58 -3.43
N ARG A 122 0.31 -18.34 -2.39
CA ARG A 122 0.19 -19.00 -1.09
C ARG A 122 -0.52 -18.06 -0.11
N LEU A 123 -1.28 -18.64 0.81
CA LEU A 123 -2.08 -17.89 1.77
C LEU A 123 -1.70 -18.29 3.19
N ALA A 124 -1.02 -17.41 3.92
CA ALA A 124 -0.75 -17.57 5.34
C ALA A 124 -2.04 -17.35 6.15
N LYS A 125 -2.28 -18.22 7.10
CA LYS A 125 -3.49 -18.23 7.92
C LYS A 125 -3.46 -17.20 9.03
N MET A 126 -4.63 -16.79 9.48
CA MET A 126 -4.81 -16.10 10.75
C MET A 126 -5.26 -17.09 11.83
N ILE A 127 -5.05 -16.73 13.10
CA ILE A 127 -5.58 -17.42 14.26
C ILE A 127 -6.98 -16.83 14.57
N PRO A 128 -8.07 -17.55 14.31
CA PRO A 128 -9.44 -16.99 14.44
C PRO A 128 -9.76 -16.46 15.84
N GLN A 129 -9.17 -17.03 16.89
CA GLN A 129 -9.45 -16.66 18.28
C GLN A 129 -8.84 -15.31 18.65
N THR A 130 -7.76 -14.89 17.99
CA THR A 130 -7.03 -13.66 18.32
C THR A 130 -7.06 -12.63 17.20
N GLY A 131 -7.42 -13.05 15.96
CA GLY A 131 -7.33 -12.21 14.77
C GLY A 131 -5.89 -11.86 14.38
N GLN A 132 -4.90 -12.59 14.88
CA GLN A 132 -3.48 -12.37 14.58
C GLN A 132 -3.00 -13.32 13.48
N LEU A 133 -1.91 -12.95 12.81
CA LEU A 133 -1.23 -13.82 11.87
C LEU A 133 -0.71 -15.07 12.58
N ASP A 134 -0.96 -16.25 12.00
CA ASP A 134 -0.31 -17.50 12.41
C ASP A 134 1.12 -17.52 11.89
N TRP A 135 2.05 -17.10 12.74
CA TRP A 135 3.47 -17.05 12.39
C TRP A 135 4.06 -18.42 12.06
N ALA A 136 3.58 -19.49 12.68
CA ALA A 136 4.06 -20.85 12.38
C ALA A 136 3.60 -21.28 10.97
N ASP A 137 2.37 -20.90 10.58
CA ASP A 137 1.89 -21.12 9.21
C ASP A 137 2.65 -20.26 8.21
N PHE A 138 2.84 -18.96 8.52
CA PHE A 138 3.58 -18.02 7.67
C PHE A 138 5.00 -18.53 7.36
N GLU A 139 5.77 -18.92 8.37
CA GLU A 139 7.13 -19.47 8.21
C GLU A 139 7.13 -20.75 7.38
N ARG A 140 6.17 -21.63 7.59
CA ARG A 140 6.03 -22.90 6.84
C ARG A 140 5.70 -22.68 5.36
N GLN A 141 5.03 -21.56 5.02
CA GLN A 141 4.68 -21.21 3.63
C GLN A 141 5.89 -20.65 2.85
N LEU A 142 6.87 -20.08 3.52
CA LEU A 142 8.07 -19.52 2.89
C LEU A 142 9.01 -20.62 2.40
N ASN A 143 9.55 -20.45 1.19
CA ASN A 143 10.54 -21.35 0.61
C ASN A 143 11.37 -20.65 -0.47
N SER A 144 12.33 -21.33 -1.09
CA SER A 144 13.24 -20.76 -2.11
C SER A 144 12.56 -20.32 -3.41
N ARG A 145 11.28 -20.64 -3.63
CA ARG A 145 10.49 -20.18 -4.77
C ARG A 145 9.68 -18.91 -4.44
N THR A 146 9.60 -18.54 -3.16
CA THR A 146 8.92 -17.30 -2.77
C THR A 146 9.68 -16.09 -3.31
N ARG A 147 9.03 -15.29 -4.16
CA ARG A 147 9.59 -14.07 -4.76
C ARG A 147 9.15 -12.83 -4.03
N LEU A 148 7.95 -12.86 -3.50
CA LEU A 148 7.35 -11.72 -2.81
C LEU A 148 6.48 -12.20 -1.65
N VAL A 149 6.53 -11.43 -0.57
CA VAL A 149 5.54 -11.47 0.50
C VAL A 149 4.74 -10.18 0.42
N ALA A 150 3.42 -10.26 0.28
CA ALA A 150 2.53 -9.10 0.36
C ALA A 150 1.70 -9.21 1.64
N ILE A 151 1.81 -8.19 2.53
CA ILE A 151 1.22 -8.24 3.87
C ILE A 151 0.73 -6.88 4.33
N GLY A 152 -0.42 -6.84 5.01
CA GLY A 152 -0.93 -5.64 5.64
C GLY A 152 -0.24 -5.32 6.97
N ALA A 153 0.14 -4.06 7.19
CA ALA A 153 0.68 -3.60 8.47
C ALA A 153 -0.39 -3.57 9.57
N ALA A 154 -1.65 -3.32 9.20
CA ALA A 154 -2.80 -3.43 10.08
C ALA A 154 -4.04 -3.92 9.32
N SER A 155 -4.82 -4.79 9.93
CA SER A 155 -6.07 -5.28 9.35
C SER A 155 -7.14 -4.18 9.35
N ASN A 156 -7.73 -3.91 8.20
CA ASN A 156 -8.86 -3.00 8.05
C ASN A 156 -10.14 -3.49 8.74
N ALA A 157 -10.27 -4.80 8.94
CA ALA A 157 -11.47 -5.40 9.52
C ALA A 157 -11.36 -5.62 11.03
N LEU A 158 -10.17 -5.98 11.53
CA LEU A 158 -9.97 -6.40 12.92
C LEU A 158 -9.16 -5.38 13.73
N GLY A 159 -8.40 -4.48 13.06
CA GLY A 159 -7.51 -3.53 13.72
C GLY A 159 -6.25 -4.17 14.32
N THR A 160 -6.02 -5.44 14.11
CA THR A 160 -4.80 -6.12 14.56
C THR A 160 -3.60 -5.62 13.78
N ILE A 161 -2.50 -5.35 14.48
CA ILE A 161 -1.23 -4.87 13.90
C ILE A 161 -0.32 -6.06 13.66
N THR A 162 0.25 -6.11 12.46
CA THR A 162 1.20 -7.15 12.07
C THR A 162 2.63 -6.69 12.39
N ASP A 163 3.46 -7.59 12.90
CA ASP A 163 4.90 -7.36 13.03
C ASP A 163 5.57 -7.42 11.64
N VAL A 164 5.52 -6.29 10.93
CA VAL A 164 6.08 -6.17 9.57
C VAL A 164 7.60 -6.32 9.54
N ARG A 165 8.29 -6.00 10.65
CA ARG A 165 9.73 -6.21 10.76
C ARG A 165 10.05 -7.70 10.71
N ARG A 166 9.38 -8.50 11.54
CA ARG A 166 9.52 -9.95 11.54
C ARG A 166 9.18 -10.54 10.17
N ALA A 167 8.10 -10.08 9.54
CA ALA A 167 7.73 -10.53 8.20
C ALA A 167 8.83 -10.23 7.18
N ALA A 168 9.44 -9.03 7.24
CA ALA A 168 10.53 -8.63 6.36
C ALA A 168 11.78 -9.49 6.56
N GLU A 169 12.18 -9.72 7.82
CA GLU A 169 13.33 -10.57 8.15
C GLU A 169 13.16 -11.99 7.60
N LEU A 170 11.98 -12.57 7.77
CA LEU A 170 11.67 -13.93 7.27
C LEU A 170 11.62 -13.98 5.73
N ALA A 171 10.99 -12.97 5.09
CA ALA A 171 10.95 -12.87 3.63
C ALA A 171 12.35 -12.74 3.03
N HIS A 172 13.17 -11.84 3.58
CA HIS A 172 14.55 -11.66 3.11
C HIS A 172 15.41 -12.89 3.34
N ALA A 173 15.24 -13.61 4.46
CA ALA A 173 15.94 -14.87 4.72
C ALA A 173 15.58 -15.97 3.69
N ALA A 174 14.35 -15.92 3.14
CA ALA A 174 13.92 -16.81 2.05
C ALA A 174 14.35 -16.32 0.66
N GLY A 175 14.99 -15.13 0.55
CA GLY A 175 15.37 -14.49 -0.71
C GLY A 175 14.22 -13.75 -1.40
N ALA A 176 13.11 -13.52 -0.70
CA ALA A 176 11.94 -12.84 -1.22
C ALA A 176 11.97 -11.33 -0.92
N GLN A 177 11.31 -10.54 -1.77
CA GLN A 177 10.96 -9.14 -1.48
C GLN A 177 9.76 -9.08 -0.55
N ILE A 178 9.52 -7.92 0.09
CA ILE A 178 8.32 -7.67 0.87
C ILE A 178 7.59 -6.44 0.34
N PHE A 179 6.27 -6.54 0.22
CA PHE A 179 5.34 -5.44 -0.07
C PHE A 179 4.42 -5.26 1.12
N VAL A 180 4.41 -4.07 1.71
CA VAL A 180 3.61 -3.76 2.91
C VAL A 180 2.48 -2.81 2.54
N ASP A 181 1.22 -3.25 2.73
CA ASP A 181 0.05 -2.37 2.70
C ASP A 181 -0.08 -1.67 4.05
N ALA A 182 0.23 -0.38 4.08
CA ALA A 182 0.16 0.45 5.29
C ALA A 182 -1.01 1.45 5.28
N VAL A 183 -2.02 1.28 4.42
CA VAL A 183 -3.15 2.22 4.29
C VAL A 183 -3.83 2.49 5.64
N HIS A 184 -4.04 1.45 6.44
CA HIS A 184 -4.67 1.58 7.76
C HIS A 184 -3.69 1.77 8.92
N TYR A 185 -2.39 1.68 8.65
CA TYR A 185 -1.35 1.84 9.66
C TYR A 185 -0.70 3.23 9.63
N ALA A 186 -0.23 3.65 8.46
CA ALA A 186 0.55 4.86 8.29
C ALA A 186 -0.12 6.16 8.80
N PRO A 187 -1.45 6.36 8.71
CA PRO A 187 -2.10 7.54 9.28
C PRO A 187 -2.09 7.61 10.80
N HIS A 188 -1.76 6.52 11.50
CA HIS A 188 -1.87 6.40 12.96
C HIS A 188 -0.53 6.17 13.66
N GLN A 189 0.47 5.68 12.93
CA GLN A 189 1.78 5.31 13.47
C GLN A 189 2.88 5.76 12.50
N LEU A 190 3.95 6.34 13.03
CA LEU A 190 5.19 6.67 12.32
C LEU A 190 6.23 5.58 12.54
#